data_aaa118b1d8585de52c3622e3664081af
#
_entry.id   aaa118b1d8585de52c3622e3664081af
#
_cell.length_a   1.000
_cell.length_b   1.000
_cell.length_c   1.000
_cell.angle_alpha   90.00
_cell.angle_beta   90.00
_cell.angle_gamma   90.00
#
_symmetry.space_group_name_H-M   'P 1'
#
loop_
_entity.id
_entity.type
_entity.pdbx_description
1 polymer ?
#
loop_
_entity_poly.entity_id
_entity_poly.type
_entity_poly.pdbx_seq_one_letter_code
_entity_poly.pdbx_strand_id
1 'polypeptide(L)'
;MKENIVMATRDNTAIVMAAESGYAYDGYKSENYNVFCSYKHIGLFLRCVREIYFMIPFLPQTIWYDKKIISFNPKFIIIRDAIITKQYLVWLQRVFPNSQINFMYENMVGRAKHIMPHQIPKGIRIWTYDSGDSETYLLNLTRTMAYFSSFIMPKGDVKYDVLFVGKDKGRGDWLIELEKYLNQKGYRTKFIITKDTKLSREKPYYKKEVPYSQIADWVSHSRCIINVSMPGQKGITVRDMESLFNKVKLITTNESIKDVCFYNPRNIFIITKENWGDIPNFLDDAYDDSISIDLSLHSVDAMIRKLTC
;
A
#
# COMPACT_ATOMS: atom_id res chain seq x y z
N MET A 1 -17.60 18.54 -15.54
CA MET A 1 -17.68 18.94 -14.11
C MET A 1 -16.86 18.04 -13.19
N LYS A 2 -16.98 16.69 -13.24
CA LYS A 2 -16.17 15.78 -12.39
C LYS A 2 -14.65 15.90 -12.66
N GLU A 3 -14.21 15.99 -13.90
CA GLU A 3 -12.79 16.16 -14.28
C GLU A 3 -12.19 17.46 -13.75
N ASN A 4 -12.90 18.58 -13.85
CA ASN A 4 -12.44 19.87 -13.33
C ASN A 4 -12.29 19.87 -11.81
N ILE A 5 -13.14 19.13 -11.08
CA ILE A 5 -13.03 18.98 -9.62
C ILE A 5 -11.80 18.15 -9.26
N VAL A 6 -11.53 17.06 -10.00
CA VAL A 6 -10.35 16.22 -9.80
C VAL A 6 -9.06 17.00 -10.03
N MET A 7 -8.95 17.75 -11.13
CA MET A 7 -7.80 18.61 -11.41
C MET A 7 -7.61 19.66 -10.31
N ALA A 8 -8.65 20.39 -9.93
CA ALA A 8 -8.56 21.39 -8.88
C ALA A 8 -8.14 20.81 -7.51
N THR A 9 -8.50 19.55 -7.22
CA THR A 9 -8.06 18.86 -6.00
C THR A 9 -6.58 18.48 -6.10
N ARG A 10 -6.12 17.95 -7.23
CA ARG A 10 -4.70 17.63 -7.46
C ARG A 10 -3.80 18.83 -7.34
N ASP A 11 -4.19 19.94 -7.98
CA ASP A 11 -3.42 21.20 -8.00
C ASP A 11 -3.23 21.83 -6.61
N ASN A 12 -4.15 21.58 -5.68
CA ASN A 12 -4.10 22.13 -4.32
C ASN A 12 -3.69 21.11 -3.25
N THR A 13 -3.31 19.89 -3.63
CA THR A 13 -2.95 18.82 -2.71
C THR A 13 -1.47 18.49 -2.78
N ALA A 14 -0.81 18.53 -1.62
CA ALA A 14 0.54 18.05 -1.44
C ALA A 14 0.52 16.65 -0.82
N ILE A 15 1.17 15.68 -1.48
CA ILE A 15 1.43 14.36 -0.94
C ILE A 15 2.82 14.36 -0.31
N VAL A 16 2.90 14.13 0.99
CA VAL A 16 4.18 14.11 1.72
C VAL A 16 4.60 12.68 2.02
N MET A 17 5.80 12.31 1.60
CA MET A 17 6.35 10.95 1.69
C MET A 17 7.75 10.96 2.30
N ALA A 18 8.21 9.81 2.79
CA ALA A 18 9.55 9.67 3.34
C ALA A 18 10.64 9.38 2.28
N ALA A 19 10.27 8.85 1.13
CA ALA A 19 11.20 8.40 0.09
C ALA A 19 10.76 8.85 -1.30
N GLU A 20 11.73 9.10 -2.17
CA GLU A 20 11.56 9.47 -3.59
C GLU A 20 11.60 8.23 -4.50
N SER A 21 11.05 7.12 -4.06
CA SER A 21 11.02 5.88 -4.84
C SER A 21 9.98 4.89 -4.32
N GLY A 22 9.63 3.93 -5.17
CA GLY A 22 8.73 2.82 -4.85
C GLY A 22 7.29 3.06 -5.30
N TYR A 23 6.48 2.03 -5.16
CA TYR A 23 5.09 1.96 -5.66
C TYR A 23 4.29 3.25 -5.50
N ALA A 24 4.26 3.78 -4.29
CA ALA A 24 3.44 4.93 -4.01
C ALA A 24 3.99 6.23 -4.61
N TYR A 25 5.32 6.44 -4.54
CA TYR A 25 5.94 7.61 -5.13
C TYR A 25 5.74 7.63 -6.64
N ASP A 26 6.05 6.51 -7.30
CA ASP A 26 5.91 6.37 -8.75
C ASP A 26 4.45 6.52 -9.18
N GLY A 27 3.51 5.92 -8.42
CA GLY A 27 2.08 6.02 -8.67
C GLY A 27 1.54 7.45 -8.57
N TYR A 28 1.83 8.17 -7.49
CA TYR A 28 1.38 9.57 -7.37
C TYR A 28 1.99 10.46 -8.44
N LYS A 29 3.26 10.27 -8.80
CA LYS A 29 3.91 11.02 -9.88
C LYS A 29 3.26 10.74 -11.24
N SER A 30 2.98 9.49 -11.56
CA SER A 30 2.34 9.11 -12.82
C SER A 30 0.89 9.59 -12.93
N GLU A 31 0.20 9.80 -11.81
CA GLU A 31 -1.14 10.41 -11.74
C GLU A 31 -1.10 11.95 -11.63
N ASN A 32 0.09 12.58 -11.81
CA ASN A 32 0.30 14.02 -11.76
C ASN A 32 -0.04 14.69 -10.41
N TYR A 33 0.18 14.00 -9.29
CA TYR A 33 0.11 14.60 -7.97
C TYR A 33 1.39 15.35 -7.60
N ASN A 34 1.27 16.40 -6.78
CA ASN A 34 2.41 17.13 -6.25
C ASN A 34 3.00 16.37 -5.05
N VAL A 35 4.12 15.69 -5.27
CA VAL A 35 4.77 14.86 -4.25
C VAL A 35 5.99 15.58 -3.68
N PHE A 36 6.07 15.62 -2.36
CA PHE A 36 7.14 16.22 -1.58
C PHE A 36 7.74 15.22 -0.61
N CYS A 37 9.04 15.38 -0.32
CA CYS A 37 9.67 14.61 0.73
C CYS A 37 9.56 15.31 2.08
N SER A 38 9.38 14.51 3.14
CA SER A 38 9.40 15.05 4.51
C SER A 38 10.79 15.52 4.90
N TYR A 39 11.83 14.83 4.48
CA TYR A 39 13.21 15.09 4.87
C TYR A 39 14.12 15.21 3.65
N LYS A 40 15.17 15.99 3.80
CA LYS A 40 16.22 16.15 2.77
C LYS A 40 16.78 14.81 2.31
N HIS A 41 17.03 14.69 1.02
CA HIS A 41 17.74 13.55 0.47
C HIS A 41 19.21 13.63 0.89
N ILE A 42 19.69 12.64 1.62
CA ILE A 42 21.04 12.57 2.17
C ILE A 42 21.58 11.14 2.10
N GLY A 43 22.90 10.99 2.06
CA GLY A 43 23.57 9.69 2.06
C GLY A 43 23.28 8.86 3.30
N LEU A 44 23.59 7.55 3.22
CA LEU A 44 23.26 6.57 4.27
C LEU A 44 23.83 6.96 5.63
N PHE A 45 25.08 7.42 5.69
CA PHE A 45 25.72 7.85 6.94
C PHE A 45 24.94 8.99 7.62
N LEU A 46 24.63 10.05 6.86
CA LEU A 46 23.86 11.18 7.40
C LEU A 46 22.42 10.79 7.78
N ARG A 47 21.84 9.77 7.13
CA ARG A 47 20.56 9.20 7.57
C ARG A 47 20.67 8.62 8.99
N CYS A 48 21.74 7.84 9.26
CA CYS A 48 21.96 7.31 10.61
C CYS A 48 22.13 8.43 11.64
N VAL A 49 22.90 9.47 11.29
CA VAL A 49 23.07 10.66 12.15
C VAL A 49 21.73 11.34 12.41
N ARG A 50 20.91 11.52 11.37
CA ARG A 50 19.56 12.11 11.50
C ARG A 50 18.65 11.28 12.41
N GLU A 51 18.64 9.95 12.29
CA GLU A 51 17.82 9.09 13.15
C GLU A 51 18.23 9.22 14.64
N ILE A 52 19.54 9.25 14.91
CA ILE A 52 20.07 9.51 16.28
C ILE A 52 19.64 10.91 16.74
N TYR A 53 19.76 11.91 15.88
CA TYR A 53 19.37 13.29 16.17
C TYR A 53 17.88 13.40 16.53
N PHE A 54 17.01 12.64 15.87
CA PHE A 54 15.57 12.60 16.16
C PHE A 54 15.22 11.94 17.50
N MET A 55 16.13 11.16 18.07
CA MET A 55 15.94 10.59 19.41
C MET A 55 16.15 11.63 20.52
N ILE A 56 16.74 12.79 20.22
CA ILE A 56 17.02 13.85 21.19
C ILE A 56 15.92 14.90 21.10
N PRO A 57 14.97 14.96 22.05
CA PRO A 57 13.71 15.71 21.88
C PRO A 57 13.88 17.23 21.79
N PHE A 58 14.94 17.81 22.36
CA PHE A 58 15.19 19.24 22.42
C PHE A 58 15.95 19.78 21.20
N LEU A 59 16.47 18.92 20.33
CA LEU A 59 17.19 19.37 19.15
C LEU A 59 16.23 19.81 18.04
N PRO A 60 16.49 20.96 17.36
CA PRO A 60 15.62 21.50 16.32
C PRO A 60 15.70 20.66 15.05
N GLN A 61 14.70 19.82 14.80
CA GLN A 61 14.67 18.90 13.64
C GLN A 61 14.53 19.59 12.28
N THR A 62 14.17 20.88 12.25
CA THR A 62 13.92 21.67 11.03
C THR A 62 15.11 21.76 10.05
N ILE A 63 16.32 21.50 10.54
CA ILE A 63 17.54 21.43 9.68
C ILE A 63 17.50 20.25 8.69
N TRP A 64 16.74 19.20 9.03
CA TRP A 64 16.60 17.98 8.23
C TRP A 64 15.39 17.99 7.30
N TYR A 65 14.46 18.96 7.47
CA TYR A 65 13.23 18.99 6.68
C TYR A 65 13.49 19.43 5.25
N ASP A 66 12.82 18.77 4.29
CA ASP A 66 12.72 19.29 2.94
C ASP A 66 11.66 20.40 2.94
N LYS A 67 12.08 21.61 2.58
CA LYS A 67 11.26 22.82 2.63
C LYS A 67 10.62 23.17 1.28
N LYS A 68 10.78 22.33 0.25
CA LYS A 68 10.21 22.58 -1.09
C LYS A 68 8.70 22.77 -1.07
N ILE A 69 8.00 22.10 -0.16
CA ILE A 69 6.55 22.25 0.02
C ILE A 69 6.11 23.69 0.36
N ILE A 70 7.00 24.50 0.94
CA ILE A 70 6.65 25.89 1.34
C ILE A 70 6.25 26.72 0.14
N SER A 71 6.97 26.62 -0.98
CA SER A 71 6.68 27.38 -2.21
C SER A 71 5.38 26.95 -2.89
N PHE A 72 4.89 25.74 -2.60
CA PHE A 72 3.65 25.22 -3.17
C PHE A 72 2.41 25.76 -2.46
N ASN A 73 2.49 26.02 -1.16
CA ASN A 73 1.40 26.54 -0.31
C ASN A 73 0.07 25.76 -0.47
N PRO A 74 0.03 24.47 -0.15
CA PRO A 74 -1.12 23.59 -0.43
C PRO A 74 -2.33 23.91 0.43
N LYS A 75 -3.54 23.73 -0.13
CA LYS A 75 -4.79 23.71 0.65
C LYS A 75 -4.95 22.42 1.46
N PHE A 76 -4.50 21.29 0.89
CA PHE A 76 -4.57 19.98 1.50
C PHE A 76 -3.17 19.37 1.58
N ILE A 77 -2.82 18.81 2.73
CA ILE A 77 -1.59 18.07 2.93
C ILE A 77 -1.96 16.65 3.34
N ILE A 78 -1.53 15.66 2.57
CA ILE A 78 -1.71 14.24 2.90
C ILE A 78 -0.34 13.66 3.20
N ILE A 79 -0.15 13.30 4.45
CA ILE A 79 1.08 12.67 4.93
C ILE A 79 0.85 11.17 4.89
N ARG A 80 1.66 10.49 4.11
CA ARG A 80 1.64 9.03 4.05
C ARG A 80 2.53 8.46 5.15
N ASP A 81 2.07 7.35 5.68
CA ASP A 81 2.71 6.57 6.74
C ASP A 81 4.19 6.30 6.43
N ALA A 82 5.02 7.07 7.05
CA ALA A 82 6.45 7.03 6.90
C ALA A 82 7.10 7.33 8.26
N ILE A 83 8.41 7.31 8.34
CA ILE A 83 9.14 7.73 9.53
C ILE A 83 8.98 9.25 9.69
N ILE A 84 7.85 9.66 10.27
CA ILE A 84 7.49 11.06 10.51
C ILE A 84 7.55 11.33 12.01
N THR A 85 8.17 12.43 12.41
CA THR A 85 8.24 12.82 13.81
C THR A 85 7.09 13.75 14.20
N LYS A 86 6.72 13.77 15.50
CA LYS A 86 5.77 14.75 16.03
C LYS A 86 6.21 16.18 15.76
N GLN A 87 7.50 16.49 15.85
CA GLN A 87 8.04 17.83 15.57
C GLN A 87 7.80 18.25 14.10
N TYR A 88 7.91 17.30 13.15
CA TYR A 88 7.60 17.58 11.75
C TYR A 88 6.12 17.94 11.55
N LEU A 89 5.22 17.20 12.19
CA LEU A 89 3.77 17.49 12.13
C LEU A 89 3.44 18.85 12.73
N VAL A 90 4.02 19.19 13.87
CA VAL A 90 3.86 20.52 14.49
C VAL A 90 4.43 21.63 13.59
N TRP A 91 5.55 21.39 12.93
CA TRP A 91 6.13 22.33 11.98
C TRP A 91 5.20 22.57 10.80
N LEU A 92 4.62 21.51 10.22
CA LEU A 92 3.63 21.66 9.13
C LEU A 92 2.44 22.50 9.54
N GLN A 93 1.86 22.28 10.73
CA GLN A 93 0.75 23.09 11.23
C GLN A 93 1.10 24.57 11.40
N ARG A 94 2.34 24.88 11.82
CA ARG A 94 2.82 26.25 11.98
C ARG A 94 3.06 26.95 10.64
N VAL A 95 3.60 26.21 9.67
CA VAL A 95 3.90 26.76 8.34
C VAL A 95 2.63 26.93 7.50
N PHE A 96 1.68 26.02 7.67
CA PHE A 96 0.44 25.97 6.89
C PHE A 96 -0.80 26.01 7.81
N PRO A 97 -1.05 27.14 8.51
CA PRO A 97 -2.13 27.21 9.50
C PRO A 97 -3.53 27.09 8.90
N ASN A 98 -3.67 27.37 7.60
CA ASN A 98 -4.95 27.29 6.87
C ASN A 98 -5.11 26.01 6.07
N SER A 99 -4.12 25.12 6.06
CA SER A 99 -4.19 23.87 5.31
C SER A 99 -4.84 22.77 6.15
N GLN A 100 -5.69 21.98 5.51
CA GLN A 100 -6.18 20.75 6.11
C GLN A 100 -5.09 19.67 6.01
N ILE A 101 -4.62 19.19 7.15
CA ILE A 101 -3.59 18.15 7.22
C ILE A 101 -4.25 16.81 7.54
N ASN A 102 -3.94 15.80 6.72
CA ASN A 102 -4.40 14.43 6.85
C ASN A 102 -3.20 13.50 7.01
N PHE A 103 -3.22 12.64 8.00
CA PHE A 103 -2.23 11.59 8.20
C PHE A 103 -2.86 10.24 7.88
N MET A 104 -2.29 9.49 6.93
CA MET A 104 -2.81 8.22 6.45
C MET A 104 -1.87 7.08 6.83
N TYR A 105 -2.32 6.18 7.71
CA TYR A 105 -1.64 4.91 7.98
C TYR A 105 -1.82 3.97 6.79
N GLU A 106 -0.71 3.46 6.25
CA GLU A 106 -0.66 2.48 5.15
C GLU A 106 -0.16 1.11 5.61
N ASN A 107 0.21 1.03 6.86
CA ASN A 107 0.49 -0.19 7.60
C ASN A 107 -0.36 -0.19 8.87
N MET A 108 -0.56 -1.37 9.46
CA MET A 108 -1.25 -1.49 10.74
C MET A 108 -0.53 -0.65 11.79
N VAL A 109 -1.30 0.08 12.59
CA VAL A 109 -0.80 0.91 13.69
C VAL A 109 0.05 0.06 14.64
N GLY A 110 1.22 0.57 15.01
CA GLY A 110 2.15 -0.09 15.94
C GLY A 110 3.03 -1.20 15.32
N ARG A 111 2.82 -1.58 14.05
CA ARG A 111 3.63 -2.59 13.37
C ARG A 111 4.95 -2.08 12.81
N ALA A 112 5.06 -0.80 12.57
CA ALA A 112 6.28 -0.15 12.12
C ALA A 112 6.71 0.92 13.15
N LYS A 113 7.91 1.49 12.98
CA LYS A 113 8.38 2.62 13.80
C LYS A 113 7.63 3.91 13.46
N HIS A 114 6.31 3.85 13.46
CA HIS A 114 5.45 4.98 13.16
C HIS A 114 5.03 5.70 14.43
N ILE A 115 4.72 6.99 14.27
CA ILE A 115 4.11 7.77 15.31
C ILE A 115 2.75 7.15 15.69
N MET A 116 2.48 6.97 16.98
CA MET A 116 1.19 6.44 17.42
C MET A 116 0.09 7.50 17.33
N PRO A 117 -1.19 7.12 17.14
CA PRO A 117 -2.29 8.08 16.98
C PRO A 117 -2.37 9.14 18.08
N HIS A 118 -2.17 8.75 19.35
CA HIS A 118 -2.18 9.67 20.49
C HIS A 118 -1.03 10.69 20.50
N GLN A 119 0.03 10.46 19.73
CA GLN A 119 1.18 11.35 19.61
C GLN A 119 1.00 12.38 18.48
N ILE A 120 0.05 12.15 17.56
CA ILE A 120 -0.25 13.05 16.45
C ILE A 120 -0.89 14.33 17.01
N PRO A 121 -0.42 15.52 16.64
CA PRO A 121 -0.97 16.79 17.12
C PRO A 121 -2.47 16.94 16.83
N LYS A 122 -3.21 17.55 17.75
CA LYS A 122 -4.62 17.89 17.54
C LYS A 122 -4.80 18.75 16.27
N GLY A 123 -5.93 18.58 15.58
CA GLY A 123 -6.23 19.29 14.34
C GLY A 123 -5.75 18.58 13.06
N ILE A 124 -4.99 17.50 13.17
CA ILE A 124 -4.65 16.62 12.06
C ILE A 124 -5.68 15.50 11.99
N ARG A 125 -6.32 15.31 10.83
CA ARG A 125 -7.23 14.17 10.62
C ARG A 125 -6.40 12.90 10.43
N ILE A 126 -6.77 11.83 11.14
CA ILE A 126 -6.03 10.56 11.10
C ILE A 126 -6.88 9.51 10.40
N TRP A 127 -6.28 8.81 9.44
CA TRP A 127 -6.92 7.83 8.59
C TRP A 127 -6.18 6.50 8.61
N THR A 128 -6.92 5.43 8.41
CA THR A 128 -6.39 4.09 8.18
C THR A 128 -7.20 3.36 7.11
N TYR A 129 -6.61 2.37 6.46
CA TYR A 129 -7.31 1.45 5.57
C TYR A 129 -7.78 0.18 6.30
N ASP A 130 -7.27 -0.06 7.52
CA ASP A 130 -7.54 -1.25 8.32
C ASP A 130 -8.69 -1.01 9.29
N SER A 131 -9.75 -1.84 9.20
CA SER A 131 -10.94 -1.67 10.05
C SER A 131 -10.64 -1.99 11.52
N GLY A 132 -9.72 -2.92 11.80
CA GLY A 132 -9.31 -3.21 13.18
C GLY A 132 -8.59 -2.04 13.85
N ASP A 133 -7.71 -1.34 13.11
CA ASP A 133 -7.08 -0.12 13.59
C ASP A 133 -8.10 1.02 13.77
N SER A 134 -9.05 1.15 12.83
CA SER A 134 -10.12 2.15 12.92
C SER A 134 -10.95 1.98 14.18
N GLU A 135 -11.34 0.74 14.49
CA GLU A 135 -12.10 0.40 15.71
C GLU A 135 -11.26 0.62 16.98
N THR A 136 -10.01 0.17 16.98
CA THR A 136 -9.13 0.21 18.16
C THR A 136 -8.72 1.62 18.55
N TYR A 137 -8.42 2.46 17.57
CA TYR A 137 -7.87 3.80 17.78
C TYR A 137 -8.84 4.92 17.42
N LEU A 138 -10.09 4.62 17.06
CA LEU A 138 -11.14 5.57 16.64
C LEU A 138 -10.68 6.46 15.47
N LEU A 139 -10.08 5.83 14.44
CA LEU A 139 -9.56 6.52 13.26
C LEU A 139 -10.58 6.53 12.12
N ASN A 140 -10.45 7.54 11.24
CA ASN A 140 -11.23 7.56 10.00
C ASN A 140 -10.81 6.40 9.10
N LEU A 141 -11.79 5.71 8.50
CA LEU A 141 -11.56 4.51 7.71
C LEU A 141 -11.70 4.78 6.21
N THR A 142 -10.70 4.42 5.40
CA THR A 142 -10.82 4.37 3.93
C THR A 142 -11.39 3.04 3.43
N ARG A 143 -11.23 1.97 4.17
CA ARG A 143 -11.56 0.54 3.90
C ARG A 143 -10.61 -0.16 2.94
N THR A 144 -10.16 0.51 1.90
CA THR A 144 -9.26 -0.05 0.90
C THR A 144 -8.06 0.86 0.73
N MET A 145 -6.92 0.30 0.34
CA MET A 145 -5.83 1.08 -0.22
C MET A 145 -6.20 1.50 -1.64
N ALA A 146 -5.84 2.71 -2.03
CA ALA A 146 -6.04 3.18 -3.40
C ALA A 146 -5.12 2.44 -4.39
N TYR A 147 -5.62 2.27 -5.60
CA TYR A 147 -4.83 1.74 -6.71
C TYR A 147 -4.62 2.82 -7.77
N PHE A 148 -3.43 2.83 -8.38
CA PHE A 148 -3.07 3.79 -9.41
C PHE A 148 -3.41 3.25 -10.80
N SER A 149 -4.14 4.03 -11.60
CA SER A 149 -4.53 3.66 -12.96
C SER A 149 -3.32 3.43 -13.86
N SER A 150 -2.24 4.15 -13.63
CA SER A 150 -0.97 4.02 -14.35
C SER A 150 -0.29 2.65 -14.23
N PHE A 151 -0.71 1.82 -13.28
CA PHE A 151 -0.22 0.45 -13.12
C PHE A 151 -1.15 -0.62 -13.68
N ILE A 152 -2.27 -0.23 -14.27
CA ILE A 152 -3.15 -1.16 -15.00
C ILE A 152 -2.48 -1.46 -16.33
N MET A 153 -2.12 -2.72 -16.53
CA MET A 153 -1.50 -3.18 -17.77
C MET A 153 -2.55 -3.88 -18.66
N PRO A 154 -2.44 -3.78 -19.99
CA PRO A 154 -3.25 -4.61 -20.86
C PRO A 154 -3.07 -6.08 -20.52
N LYS A 155 -4.16 -6.85 -20.50
CA LYS A 155 -4.09 -8.28 -20.21
C LYS A 155 -3.32 -8.99 -21.31
N GLY A 156 -2.23 -9.66 -20.93
CA GLY A 156 -1.41 -10.46 -21.83
C GLY A 156 -1.77 -11.94 -21.79
N ASP A 157 -1.09 -12.73 -22.60
CA ASP A 157 -1.20 -14.18 -22.54
C ASP A 157 -0.79 -14.72 -21.18
N VAL A 158 -1.53 -15.68 -20.66
CA VAL A 158 -1.27 -16.27 -19.36
C VAL A 158 0.04 -17.06 -19.35
N LYS A 159 1.06 -16.53 -18.70
CA LYS A 159 2.36 -17.17 -18.49
C LYS A 159 2.43 -17.91 -17.15
N TYR A 160 1.71 -17.40 -16.15
CA TYR A 160 1.71 -17.93 -14.77
C TYR A 160 0.28 -18.23 -14.35
N ASP A 161 0.08 -19.42 -13.81
CA ASP A 161 -1.23 -19.79 -13.26
C ASP A 161 -1.38 -19.15 -11.87
N VAL A 162 -0.28 -19.10 -11.08
CA VAL A 162 -0.29 -18.47 -9.75
C VAL A 162 0.97 -17.62 -9.54
N LEU A 163 0.77 -16.36 -9.18
CA LEU A 163 1.84 -15.40 -8.88
C LEU A 163 1.83 -15.00 -7.41
N PHE A 164 2.98 -15.00 -6.76
CA PHE A 164 3.22 -14.32 -5.49
C PHE A 164 4.44 -13.40 -5.60
N VAL A 165 4.29 -12.15 -5.17
CA VAL A 165 5.41 -11.20 -5.02
C VAL A 165 5.26 -10.47 -3.69
N GLY A 166 6.24 -10.59 -2.82
CA GLY A 166 6.20 -9.88 -1.54
C GLY A 166 7.32 -10.22 -0.58
N LYS A 167 7.36 -9.50 0.54
CA LYS A 167 8.30 -9.77 1.63
C LYS A 167 7.90 -11.02 2.40
N ASP A 168 8.88 -11.69 3.01
CA ASP A 168 8.67 -12.91 3.82
C ASP A 168 7.67 -12.66 4.96
N LYS A 169 7.93 -11.69 5.80
CA LYS A 169 7.08 -11.34 6.95
C LYS A 169 6.70 -12.56 7.81
N GLY A 170 7.59 -13.57 7.88
CA GLY A 170 7.40 -14.80 8.64
C GLY A 170 6.51 -15.86 7.97
N ARG A 171 6.13 -15.69 6.70
CA ARG A 171 5.25 -16.59 5.94
C ARG A 171 5.96 -17.34 4.81
N GLY A 172 7.28 -17.12 4.65
CA GLY A 172 8.04 -17.67 3.54
C GLY A 172 8.00 -19.20 3.47
N ASP A 173 8.14 -19.90 4.58
CA ASP A 173 8.14 -21.36 4.60
C ASP A 173 6.77 -21.91 4.15
N TRP A 174 5.67 -21.34 4.63
CA TRP A 174 4.32 -21.67 4.18
C TRP A 174 4.11 -21.39 2.68
N LEU A 175 4.65 -20.29 2.17
CA LEU A 175 4.58 -19.95 0.74
C LEU A 175 5.35 -20.97 -0.12
N ILE A 176 6.49 -21.45 0.35
CA ILE A 176 7.27 -22.47 -0.36
C ILE A 176 6.55 -23.83 -0.37
N GLU A 177 5.88 -24.20 0.73
CA GLU A 177 5.04 -25.40 0.78
C GLU A 177 3.87 -25.29 -0.22
N LEU A 178 3.20 -24.14 -0.27
CA LEU A 178 2.12 -23.89 -1.22
C LEU A 178 2.63 -23.92 -2.67
N GLU A 179 3.78 -23.31 -2.97
CA GLU A 179 4.39 -23.34 -4.30
C GLU A 179 4.68 -24.78 -4.73
N LYS A 180 5.26 -25.61 -3.85
CA LYS A 180 5.51 -27.03 -4.12
C LYS A 180 4.22 -27.79 -4.41
N TYR A 181 3.18 -27.58 -3.59
CA TYR A 181 1.89 -28.20 -3.80
C TYR A 181 1.30 -27.84 -5.17
N LEU A 182 1.30 -26.56 -5.55
CA LEU A 182 0.78 -26.11 -6.83
C LEU A 182 1.58 -26.67 -8.01
N ASN A 183 2.90 -26.70 -7.92
CA ASN A 183 3.76 -27.29 -8.95
C ASN A 183 3.52 -28.80 -9.11
N GLN A 184 3.29 -29.54 -8.03
CA GLN A 184 2.92 -30.97 -8.06
C GLN A 184 1.57 -31.20 -8.75
N LYS A 185 0.66 -30.21 -8.70
CA LYS A 185 -0.62 -30.22 -9.43
C LYS A 185 -0.50 -29.75 -10.89
N GLY A 186 0.71 -29.42 -11.36
CA GLY A 186 0.98 -29.01 -12.74
C GLY A 186 0.79 -27.53 -13.05
N TYR A 187 0.54 -26.68 -12.03
CA TYR A 187 0.41 -25.23 -12.22
C TYR A 187 1.75 -24.56 -12.42
N ARG A 188 1.82 -23.60 -13.33
CA ARG A 188 2.99 -22.74 -13.57
C ARG A 188 3.02 -21.63 -12.52
N THR A 189 3.87 -21.76 -11.52
CA THR A 189 3.98 -20.77 -10.44
C THR A 189 5.12 -19.80 -10.65
N LYS A 190 4.96 -18.58 -10.11
CA LYS A 190 6.04 -17.60 -9.98
C LYS A 190 5.99 -16.96 -8.60
N PHE A 191 6.86 -17.43 -7.71
CA PHE A 191 6.95 -16.89 -6.34
C PHE A 191 8.24 -16.10 -6.17
N ILE A 192 8.09 -14.80 -5.87
CA ILE A 192 9.17 -13.87 -5.57
C ILE A 192 9.03 -13.44 -4.12
N ILE A 193 9.70 -14.19 -3.25
CA ILE A 193 9.75 -13.90 -1.81
C ILE A 193 11.02 -13.11 -1.54
N THR A 194 10.89 -11.92 -0.95
CA THR A 194 12.04 -11.04 -0.67
C THR A 194 12.26 -10.92 0.84
N LYS A 195 13.45 -10.50 1.24
CA LYS A 195 13.78 -10.24 2.64
C LYS A 195 12.93 -9.09 3.21
N ASP A 196 12.66 -9.15 4.50
CA ASP A 196 11.97 -8.05 5.19
C ASP A 196 12.86 -6.81 5.31
N THR A 197 14.14 -7.05 5.63
CA THR A 197 15.18 -6.02 5.75
C THR A 197 16.51 -6.54 5.20
N LYS A 198 17.45 -5.62 4.97
CA LYS A 198 18.84 -5.99 4.59
C LYS A 198 19.54 -6.83 5.66
N LEU A 199 19.10 -6.74 6.91
CA LEU A 199 19.66 -7.47 8.05
C LEU A 199 18.96 -8.82 8.31
N SER A 200 17.90 -9.14 7.59
CA SER A 200 17.22 -10.44 7.72
C SER A 200 18.18 -11.58 7.35
N ARG A 201 18.13 -12.65 8.16
CA ARG A 201 18.92 -13.87 7.90
C ARG A 201 18.63 -14.39 6.50
N GLU A 202 19.68 -14.84 5.80
CA GLU A 202 19.54 -15.40 4.44
C GLU A 202 18.75 -16.69 4.46
N LYS A 203 17.86 -16.86 3.47
CA LYS A 203 17.14 -18.10 3.20
C LYS A 203 17.28 -18.47 1.72
N PRO A 204 17.34 -19.76 1.35
CA PRO A 204 17.61 -20.19 -0.02
C PRO A 204 16.57 -19.73 -1.05
N TYR A 205 15.35 -19.46 -0.62
CA TYR A 205 14.26 -19.07 -1.48
C TYR A 205 14.13 -17.56 -1.70
N TYR A 206 14.96 -16.74 -1.04
CA TYR A 206 14.90 -15.30 -1.24
C TYR A 206 15.35 -14.88 -2.63
N LYS A 207 14.56 -14.02 -3.24
CA LYS A 207 14.84 -13.37 -4.52
C LYS A 207 15.15 -11.90 -4.32
N LYS A 208 15.74 -11.27 -5.34
CA LYS A 208 15.96 -9.82 -5.36
C LYS A 208 14.63 -9.09 -5.49
N GLU A 209 14.55 -7.91 -4.87
CA GLU A 209 13.44 -6.99 -5.08
C GLU A 209 13.43 -6.53 -6.56
N VAL A 210 12.23 -6.35 -7.10
CA VAL A 210 12.03 -5.92 -8.48
C VAL A 210 11.21 -4.62 -8.50
N PRO A 211 11.36 -3.79 -9.56
CA PRO A 211 10.54 -2.61 -9.74
C PRO A 211 9.05 -2.96 -9.82
N TYR A 212 8.18 -2.05 -9.36
CA TYR A 212 6.74 -2.31 -9.38
C TYR A 212 6.18 -2.47 -10.80
N SER A 213 6.74 -1.78 -11.80
CA SER A 213 6.37 -1.95 -13.21
C SER A 213 6.53 -3.40 -13.68
N GLN A 214 7.56 -4.10 -13.22
CA GLN A 214 7.73 -5.52 -13.52
C GLN A 214 6.70 -6.40 -12.81
N ILE A 215 6.28 -6.02 -11.60
CA ILE A 215 5.21 -6.71 -10.88
C ILE A 215 3.90 -6.55 -11.63
N ALA A 216 3.57 -5.33 -12.07
CA ALA A 216 2.37 -5.04 -12.85
C ALA A 216 2.33 -5.86 -14.17
N ASP A 217 3.47 -5.95 -14.87
CA ASP A 217 3.60 -6.82 -16.05
C ASP A 217 3.31 -8.29 -15.71
N TRP A 218 3.88 -8.83 -14.64
CA TRP A 218 3.62 -10.21 -14.24
C TRP A 218 2.17 -10.44 -13.83
N VAL A 219 1.54 -9.49 -13.15
CA VAL A 219 0.12 -9.56 -12.80
C VAL A 219 -0.73 -9.67 -14.06
N SER A 220 -0.47 -8.84 -15.09
CA SER A 220 -1.23 -8.88 -16.35
C SER A 220 -1.10 -10.20 -17.12
N HIS A 221 -0.02 -10.97 -16.86
CA HIS A 221 0.24 -12.28 -17.46
C HIS A 221 -0.09 -13.44 -16.50
N SER A 222 -0.81 -13.19 -15.41
CA SER A 222 -1.17 -14.20 -14.42
C SER A 222 -2.66 -14.53 -14.46
N ARG A 223 -3.01 -15.79 -14.14
CA ARG A 223 -4.39 -16.22 -13.93
C ARG A 223 -4.87 -15.83 -12.52
N CYS A 224 -3.98 -15.98 -11.54
CA CYS A 224 -4.27 -15.75 -10.13
C CYS A 224 -3.07 -15.12 -9.41
N ILE A 225 -3.35 -14.25 -8.43
CA ILE A 225 -2.33 -13.71 -7.53
C ILE A 225 -2.63 -14.09 -6.08
N ILE A 226 -1.58 -14.16 -5.26
CA ILE A 226 -1.73 -14.49 -3.84
C ILE A 226 -1.47 -13.28 -2.97
N ASN A 227 -2.36 -13.04 -2.01
CA ASN A 227 -2.19 -12.10 -0.91
C ASN A 227 -2.26 -12.82 0.44
N VAL A 228 -1.14 -12.90 1.15
CA VAL A 228 -1.11 -13.43 2.52
C VAL A 228 -1.05 -12.25 3.48
N SER A 229 -2.13 -12.00 4.20
CA SER A 229 -2.24 -10.91 5.16
C SER A 229 -1.38 -11.16 6.40
N MET A 230 -0.99 -10.09 7.06
CA MET A 230 -0.35 -10.18 8.38
C MET A 230 -1.38 -10.63 9.43
N PRO A 231 -0.96 -11.36 10.48
CA PRO A 231 -1.87 -11.70 11.58
C PRO A 231 -2.56 -10.45 12.15
N GLY A 232 -3.89 -10.49 12.22
CA GLY A 232 -4.73 -9.39 12.70
C GLY A 232 -5.02 -8.28 11.67
N GLN A 233 -4.46 -8.33 10.47
CA GLN A 233 -4.74 -7.38 9.39
C GLN A 233 -6.13 -7.66 8.79
N LYS A 234 -7.00 -6.65 8.84
CA LYS A 234 -8.35 -6.69 8.26
C LYS A 234 -8.46 -5.81 7.00
N GLY A 235 -7.54 -4.88 6.81
CA GLY A 235 -7.56 -3.92 5.70
C GLY A 235 -7.34 -4.57 4.34
N ILE A 236 -7.96 -4.01 3.32
CA ILE A 236 -7.82 -4.43 1.92
C ILE A 236 -6.59 -3.74 1.32
N THR A 237 -5.63 -4.54 0.91
CA THR A 237 -4.29 -4.08 0.52
C THR A 237 -4.19 -3.75 -0.97
N VAL A 238 -3.04 -3.21 -1.37
CA VAL A 238 -2.72 -3.00 -2.80
C VAL A 238 -2.81 -4.29 -3.61
N ARG A 239 -2.44 -5.45 -3.02
CA ARG A 239 -2.50 -6.74 -3.72
C ARG A 239 -3.93 -7.16 -4.06
N ASP A 240 -4.88 -6.90 -3.16
CA ASP A 240 -6.29 -7.16 -3.41
C ASP A 240 -6.83 -6.23 -4.50
N MET A 241 -6.38 -4.96 -4.50
CA MET A 241 -6.73 -4.00 -5.54
C MET A 241 -6.12 -4.37 -6.91
N GLU A 242 -4.89 -4.88 -6.96
CA GLU A 242 -4.30 -5.40 -8.19
C GLU A 242 -5.16 -6.50 -8.83
N SER A 243 -5.67 -7.44 -8.02
CA SER A 243 -6.59 -8.47 -8.49
C SER A 243 -7.83 -7.84 -9.15
N LEU A 244 -8.47 -6.92 -8.44
CA LEU A 244 -9.69 -6.28 -8.88
C LEU A 244 -9.49 -5.48 -10.19
N PHE A 245 -8.49 -4.60 -10.23
CA PHE A 245 -8.27 -3.70 -11.37
C PHE A 245 -7.75 -4.40 -12.62
N ASN A 246 -6.99 -5.50 -12.46
CA ASN A 246 -6.46 -6.27 -13.58
C ASN A 246 -7.32 -7.48 -13.95
N LYS A 247 -8.46 -7.69 -13.28
CA LYS A 247 -9.35 -8.85 -13.48
C LYS A 247 -8.58 -10.18 -13.41
N VAL A 248 -7.80 -10.33 -12.36
CA VAL A 248 -7.00 -11.52 -12.05
C VAL A 248 -7.54 -12.14 -10.78
N LYS A 249 -7.71 -13.45 -10.73
CA LYS A 249 -8.22 -14.13 -9.53
C LYS A 249 -7.31 -13.88 -8.33
N LEU A 250 -7.88 -13.93 -7.13
CA LEU A 250 -7.19 -13.71 -5.87
C LEU A 250 -7.29 -14.92 -4.96
N ILE A 251 -6.17 -15.40 -4.46
CA ILE A 251 -6.10 -16.28 -3.29
C ILE A 251 -5.64 -15.43 -2.11
N THR A 252 -6.41 -15.37 -1.03
CA THR A 252 -6.07 -14.53 0.13
C THR A 252 -6.33 -15.24 1.46
N THR A 253 -5.56 -14.86 2.48
CA THR A 253 -5.82 -15.27 3.87
C THR A 253 -6.68 -14.27 4.64
N ASN A 254 -7.08 -13.14 4.01
CA ASN A 254 -7.87 -12.10 4.65
C ASN A 254 -9.38 -12.41 4.57
N GLU A 255 -9.96 -12.90 5.65
CA GLU A 255 -11.39 -13.18 5.70
C GLU A 255 -12.27 -11.93 5.62
N SER A 256 -11.75 -10.77 6.06
CA SER A 256 -12.49 -9.49 6.02
C SER A 256 -12.78 -9.01 4.58
N ILE A 257 -12.20 -9.66 3.58
CA ILE A 257 -12.53 -9.37 2.18
C ILE A 257 -13.98 -9.73 1.82
N LYS A 258 -14.64 -10.57 2.62
CA LYS A 258 -16.07 -10.87 2.45
C LYS A 258 -16.98 -9.66 2.65
N ASP A 259 -16.50 -8.66 3.40
CA ASP A 259 -17.29 -7.48 3.78
C ASP A 259 -17.20 -6.34 2.74
N VAL A 260 -16.48 -6.54 1.63
CA VAL A 260 -16.36 -5.51 0.58
C VAL A 260 -17.32 -5.76 -0.57
N CYS A 261 -17.77 -4.67 -1.21
CA CYS A 261 -18.77 -4.73 -2.28
C CYS A 261 -18.33 -5.50 -3.55
N PHE A 262 -17.03 -5.72 -3.72
CA PHE A 262 -16.48 -6.46 -4.86
C PHE A 262 -16.15 -7.93 -4.54
N TYR A 263 -16.51 -8.43 -3.35
CA TYR A 263 -16.29 -9.83 -3.04
C TYR A 263 -17.13 -10.73 -3.95
N ASN A 264 -16.46 -11.65 -4.62
CA ASN A 264 -17.06 -12.70 -5.43
C ASN A 264 -16.28 -14.00 -5.22
N PRO A 265 -16.88 -15.05 -4.66
CA PRO A 265 -16.19 -16.31 -4.36
C PRO A 265 -15.67 -17.04 -5.61
N ARG A 266 -16.17 -16.71 -6.81
CA ARG A 266 -15.62 -17.22 -8.09
C ARG A 266 -14.31 -16.55 -8.46
N ASN A 267 -14.04 -15.34 -7.95
CA ASN A 267 -12.84 -14.56 -8.23
C ASN A 267 -11.88 -14.47 -7.04
N ILE A 268 -12.39 -14.70 -5.82
CA ILE A 268 -11.63 -14.54 -4.56
C ILE A 268 -11.77 -15.80 -3.73
N PHE A 269 -10.66 -16.52 -3.55
CA PHE A 269 -10.57 -17.72 -2.74
C PHE A 269 -9.90 -17.41 -1.40
N ILE A 270 -10.58 -17.68 -0.30
CA ILE A 270 -10.01 -17.52 1.04
C ILE A 270 -9.33 -18.82 1.41
N ILE A 271 -8.00 -18.79 1.43
CA ILE A 271 -7.16 -19.95 1.68
C ILE A 271 -6.90 -20.15 3.17
N THR A 272 -7.04 -21.40 3.62
CA THR A 272 -6.61 -21.91 4.92
C THR A 272 -5.65 -23.08 4.71
N LYS A 273 -5.15 -23.71 5.79
CA LYS A 273 -4.32 -24.91 5.67
C LYS A 273 -5.12 -26.12 5.21
N GLU A 274 -6.42 -26.13 5.48
CA GLU A 274 -7.30 -27.28 5.30
C GLU A 274 -7.91 -27.36 3.90
N ASN A 275 -7.97 -26.23 3.14
CA ASN A 275 -8.70 -26.16 1.87
C ASN A 275 -7.84 -26.03 0.61
N TRP A 276 -6.57 -26.41 0.67
CA TRP A 276 -5.70 -26.39 -0.52
C TRP A 276 -6.21 -27.29 -1.65
N GLY A 277 -6.94 -28.35 -1.29
CA GLY A 277 -7.55 -29.28 -2.25
C GLY A 277 -8.56 -28.62 -3.18
N ASP A 278 -9.13 -27.47 -2.80
CA ASP A 278 -10.15 -26.74 -3.58
C ASP A 278 -9.52 -25.74 -4.57
N ILE A 279 -8.23 -25.43 -4.44
CA ILE A 279 -7.52 -24.49 -5.33
C ILE A 279 -7.63 -24.90 -6.81
N PRO A 280 -7.47 -26.17 -7.22
CA PRO A 280 -7.65 -26.57 -8.60
C PRO A 280 -9.01 -26.14 -9.18
N ASN A 281 -10.10 -26.50 -8.52
CA ASN A 281 -11.45 -26.12 -8.97
C ASN A 281 -11.61 -24.60 -9.10
N PHE A 282 -11.09 -23.85 -8.13
CA PHE A 282 -11.11 -22.40 -8.17
C PHE A 282 -10.31 -21.83 -9.37
N LEU A 283 -9.14 -22.41 -9.68
CA LEU A 283 -8.28 -21.94 -10.77
C LEU A 283 -8.83 -22.32 -12.16
N ASP A 284 -9.51 -23.44 -12.29
CA ASP A 284 -10.00 -23.95 -13.57
C ASP A 284 -11.14 -23.10 -14.14
N ASP A 285 -11.95 -22.48 -13.27
CA ASP A 285 -12.98 -21.54 -13.68
C ASP A 285 -12.37 -20.24 -14.26
N ALA A 286 -13.04 -19.65 -15.26
CA ALA A 286 -12.71 -18.31 -15.76
C ALA A 286 -12.96 -17.24 -14.70
N TYR A 287 -12.35 -16.04 -14.88
CA TYR A 287 -12.72 -14.87 -14.09
C TYR A 287 -14.16 -14.49 -14.35
N ASP A 288 -14.94 -14.26 -13.30
CA ASP A 288 -16.35 -13.94 -13.40
C ASP A 288 -16.57 -12.41 -13.48
N ASP A 289 -16.93 -11.91 -14.64
CA ASP A 289 -17.24 -10.51 -14.92
C ASP A 289 -18.71 -10.14 -14.68
N SER A 290 -19.54 -11.03 -14.12
CA SER A 290 -20.98 -10.81 -13.95
C SER A 290 -21.32 -9.70 -12.96
N ILE A 291 -20.42 -9.39 -12.00
CA ILE A 291 -20.58 -8.31 -11.03
C ILE A 291 -19.96 -7.04 -11.60
N SER A 292 -20.80 -6.05 -11.90
CA SER A 292 -20.33 -4.71 -12.29
C SER A 292 -19.85 -3.94 -11.05
N ILE A 293 -18.56 -3.58 -11.03
CA ILE A 293 -17.94 -2.82 -9.96
C ILE A 293 -17.47 -1.48 -10.52
N ASP A 294 -17.87 -0.39 -9.87
CA ASP A 294 -17.34 0.93 -10.21
C ASP A 294 -15.92 1.09 -9.65
N LEU A 295 -14.92 0.75 -10.46
CA LEU A 295 -13.51 0.85 -10.12
C LEU A 295 -13.08 2.28 -9.77
N SER A 296 -13.79 3.30 -10.26
CA SER A 296 -13.46 4.69 -9.97
C SER A 296 -13.56 5.02 -8.48
N LEU A 297 -14.39 4.29 -7.73
CA LEU A 297 -14.53 4.43 -6.27
C LEU A 297 -13.31 3.94 -5.47
N HIS A 298 -12.46 3.14 -6.09
CA HIS A 298 -11.26 2.56 -5.48
C HIS A 298 -9.96 3.18 -6.03
N SER A 299 -10.08 4.19 -6.89
CA SER A 299 -8.94 4.92 -7.45
C SER A 299 -8.27 5.83 -6.40
N VAL A 300 -7.03 6.23 -6.70
CA VAL A 300 -6.32 7.21 -5.87
C VAL A 300 -7.08 8.53 -5.77
N ASP A 301 -7.73 8.97 -6.86
CA ASP A 301 -8.55 10.19 -6.84
C ASP A 301 -9.75 10.09 -5.89
N ALA A 302 -10.40 8.94 -5.83
CA ALA A 302 -11.50 8.72 -4.90
C ALA A 302 -11.01 8.77 -3.43
N MET A 303 -9.87 8.16 -3.16
CA MET A 303 -9.24 8.23 -1.83
C MET A 303 -8.90 9.68 -1.47
N ILE A 304 -8.21 10.41 -2.35
CA ILE A 304 -7.82 11.80 -2.10
C ILE A 304 -9.06 12.68 -1.87
N ARG A 305 -10.09 12.56 -2.68
CA ARG A 305 -11.37 13.26 -2.44
C ARG A 305 -11.93 12.96 -1.04
N LYS A 306 -11.94 11.69 -0.64
CA LYS A 306 -12.42 11.31 0.69
C LYS A 306 -11.60 11.92 1.83
N LEU A 307 -10.28 12.03 1.66
CA LEU A 307 -9.39 12.61 2.66
C LEU A 307 -9.51 14.15 2.72
N THR A 308 -9.95 14.80 1.64
CA THR A 308 -9.99 16.27 1.50
C THR A 308 -11.38 16.88 1.66
N CYS A 309 -12.42 16.07 1.79
CA CYS A 309 -13.79 16.50 2.13
C CYS A 309 -14.04 16.60 3.68
#